data_8804af11aa74bc6da984fb8aef13b91e
#
_entry.id   8804af11aa74bc6da984fb8aef13b91e
#
_cell.length_a   1.000
_cell.length_b   1.000
_cell.length_c   1.000
_cell.angle_alpha   90.00
_cell.angle_beta   90.00
_cell.angle_gamma   90.00
#
_symmetry.space_group_name_H-M   'P 1'
#
loop_
_entity.id
_entity.type
_entity.pdbx_description
1 polymer ?
#
loop_
_entity_poly.entity_id
_entity_poly.type
_entity_poly.pdbx_seq_one_letter_code
_entity_poly.pdbx_strand_id
1 'polypeptide(L)'
;MKPLKKQPPMKRTGPKRKKGKMGLVLPQKGLRSKDAGNIHTPDQKRSLSILRRLEANQEQVETASLLQNFPEMVLGIHPYDWQKEVLAALNDKETRVALKAANGSGKTSIIAASAVLWHMVRFPESLVVTTAGVWRQVEGQLWPMLKRYVGGLGGGWRTTSNELEYKNGSRAIGFSTNEAGKFEGWHRQGPTENLLMIVDEAKTVPDCIFDAIARCQPSRLLVMSSPGASAGSFYESFTKQRKAWENFTVTAFQCPHITQQWIDDQVEIYGEDSPLIRSMIYGEFYDDSGDGLVISLKSLEACLQNPPRQEMGGRVAFVDFAAGGDECVFALREGNKVTEMVCWRDRDTGKTLGKIINLMDKFGLQADEVYADEGGMGLPMCDSLMAAGHDIHRVNFGARPFDSRYSNRSAEMWHTASRTIQKREVILPDDPTLHQQMVTRRAEVSRTGKLGMEPKDRMKSRGLDSPDRADAVLGCIACGGGIGGTWEQFKSRDGVSISEMFDKAQADYEKESLPEGMFVGY
;
A
#
# COMPACT_ATOMS: atom_id res chain seq x y z
N MET A 1 60.38 35.07 -20.26
CA MET A 1 59.20 34.37 -20.82
C MET A 1 59.63 33.64 -22.08
N LYS A 2 59.77 32.31 -22.02
CA LYS A 2 60.06 31.47 -23.20
C LYS A 2 58.81 30.76 -23.64
N PRO A 3 58.48 30.63 -24.93
CA PRO A 3 57.24 29.99 -25.41
C PRO A 3 57.34 28.47 -25.39
N LEU A 4 56.23 27.84 -24.95
CA LEU A 4 56.04 26.38 -24.88
C LEU A 4 55.93 25.77 -26.31
N LYS A 5 56.72 24.72 -26.55
CA LYS A 5 56.70 23.92 -27.79
C LYS A 5 55.44 23.09 -27.91
N LYS A 6 54.77 23.18 -29.05
CA LYS A 6 53.64 22.32 -29.47
C LYS A 6 54.12 20.88 -29.70
N GLN A 7 53.46 19.90 -29.06
CA GLN A 7 53.61 18.48 -29.38
C GLN A 7 52.78 18.08 -30.60
N PRO A 8 53.23 17.12 -31.42
CA PRO A 8 52.49 16.68 -32.62
C PRO A 8 51.33 15.75 -32.26
N PRO A 9 50.29 15.63 -33.09
CA PRO A 9 49.09 14.86 -32.77
C PRO A 9 49.34 13.35 -32.82
N MET A 10 48.87 12.63 -31.77
CA MET A 10 48.86 11.18 -31.72
C MET A 10 47.92 10.60 -32.79
N LYS A 11 48.44 9.71 -33.62
CA LYS A 11 47.63 8.88 -34.54
C LYS A 11 46.76 7.93 -33.76
N ARG A 12 45.44 8.08 -33.86
CA ARG A 12 44.44 7.13 -33.37
C ARG A 12 44.41 5.90 -34.26
N THR A 13 44.97 4.78 -33.81
CA THR A 13 44.67 3.44 -34.35
C THR A 13 43.49 2.87 -33.57
N GLY A 14 42.26 3.09 -34.09
CA GLY A 14 41.07 2.45 -33.51
C GLY A 14 40.97 0.98 -33.93
N PRO A 15 40.59 0.08 -33.09
CA PRO A 15 40.33 -1.31 -33.47
C PRO A 15 39.11 -1.36 -34.38
N LYS A 16 39.23 -2.13 -35.47
CA LYS A 16 38.14 -2.41 -36.41
C LYS A 16 36.95 -2.99 -35.69
N ARG A 17 35.80 -2.30 -35.69
CA ARG A 17 34.52 -2.81 -35.22
C ARG A 17 34.15 -4.09 -36.00
N LYS A 18 34.26 -5.26 -35.37
CA LYS A 18 33.50 -6.42 -35.78
C LYS A 18 32.03 -6.13 -35.46
N LYS A 19 31.15 -6.13 -36.44
CA LYS A 19 29.70 -6.16 -36.26
C LYS A 19 29.36 -7.47 -35.55
N GLY A 20 29.31 -7.46 -34.24
CA GLY A 20 28.80 -8.57 -33.43
C GLY A 20 27.30 -8.66 -33.66
N LYS A 21 26.83 -9.78 -34.21
CA LYS A 21 25.41 -10.12 -34.21
C LYS A 21 24.95 -10.22 -32.73
N MET A 22 24.09 -9.30 -32.29
CA MET A 22 23.46 -9.35 -30.98
C MET A 22 22.37 -10.43 -31.04
N GLY A 23 22.68 -11.65 -30.64
CA GLY A 23 21.73 -12.74 -30.47
C GLY A 23 21.39 -12.98 -29.01
N LEU A 24 20.27 -13.61 -28.73
CA LEU A 24 19.93 -14.14 -27.42
C LEU A 24 21.01 -15.16 -27.02
N VAL A 25 21.66 -14.96 -25.85
CA VAL A 25 22.58 -15.96 -25.33
C VAL A 25 21.75 -17.04 -24.63
N LEU A 26 21.23 -17.96 -25.43
CA LEU A 26 20.61 -19.17 -24.88
C LEU A 26 21.69 -20.11 -24.30
N PRO A 27 21.37 -20.95 -23.33
CA PRO A 27 22.31 -21.90 -22.73
C PRO A 27 22.95 -22.75 -23.83
N GLN A 28 24.27 -22.63 -24.02
CA GLN A 28 24.98 -23.49 -24.99
C GLN A 28 24.88 -24.96 -24.60
N LYS A 29 24.83 -25.81 -25.62
CA LYS A 29 24.82 -27.29 -25.52
C LYS A 29 25.77 -27.79 -24.44
N GLY A 30 25.22 -28.36 -23.36
CA GLY A 30 26.05 -28.92 -22.31
C GLY A 30 25.31 -29.52 -21.12
N LEU A 31 23.98 -29.59 -21.14
CA LEU A 31 23.25 -30.40 -20.15
C LEU A 31 23.49 -31.88 -20.43
N ARG A 32 24.50 -32.46 -19.76
CA ARG A 32 24.62 -33.93 -19.69
C ARG A 32 23.34 -34.48 -19.06
N SER A 33 22.83 -35.58 -19.59
CA SER A 33 21.57 -36.25 -19.24
C SER A 33 21.37 -36.63 -17.76
N LYS A 34 22.28 -36.24 -16.88
CA LYS A 34 22.20 -36.46 -15.41
C LYS A 34 21.48 -35.37 -14.64
N ASP A 35 21.35 -34.13 -15.19
CA ASP A 35 20.67 -33.03 -14.50
C ASP A 35 19.17 -32.92 -14.84
N ALA A 36 18.66 -33.77 -15.71
CA ALA A 36 17.25 -33.83 -16.12
C ALA A 36 16.34 -34.53 -15.09
N GLY A 37 16.88 -34.97 -13.95
CA GLY A 37 16.19 -35.87 -13.01
C GLY A 37 15.18 -35.22 -12.06
N ASN A 38 15.12 -33.86 -11.93
CA ASN A 38 14.34 -33.23 -10.86
C ASN A 38 13.42 -32.10 -11.32
N ILE A 39 12.73 -32.26 -12.46
CA ILE A 39 11.67 -31.31 -12.86
C ILE A 39 10.33 -31.84 -12.37
N HIS A 40 9.87 -31.33 -11.22
CA HIS A 40 8.71 -31.91 -10.53
C HIS A 40 7.38 -31.23 -10.88
N THR A 41 7.35 -30.05 -11.55
CA THR A 41 6.11 -29.33 -11.84
C THR A 41 5.77 -29.29 -13.34
N PRO A 42 4.47 -29.28 -13.71
CA PRO A 42 4.04 -29.14 -15.11
C PRO A 42 4.58 -27.89 -15.78
N ASP A 43 4.65 -26.78 -15.04
CA ASP A 43 5.13 -25.48 -15.53
C ASP A 43 6.64 -25.50 -15.85
N GLN A 44 7.44 -26.21 -15.06
CA GLN A 44 8.86 -26.38 -15.30
C GLN A 44 9.13 -27.20 -16.60
N LYS A 45 8.35 -28.25 -16.81
CA LYS A 45 8.43 -29.05 -18.04
C LYS A 45 8.05 -28.25 -19.27
N ARG A 46 7.01 -27.39 -19.16
CA ARG A 46 6.55 -26.54 -20.24
C ARG A 46 7.62 -25.49 -20.62
N SER A 47 8.22 -24.82 -19.66
CA SER A 47 9.27 -23.83 -19.91
C SER A 47 10.50 -24.43 -20.59
N LEU A 48 10.95 -25.64 -20.18
CA LEU A 48 12.05 -26.33 -20.84
C LEU A 48 11.71 -26.76 -22.28
N SER A 49 10.46 -27.15 -22.53
CA SER A 49 10.02 -27.51 -23.88
C SER A 49 10.03 -26.30 -24.83
N ILE A 50 9.66 -25.14 -24.32
CA ILE A 50 9.68 -23.86 -25.05
C ILE A 50 11.13 -23.48 -25.40
N LEU A 51 12.04 -23.50 -24.43
CA LEU A 51 13.46 -23.20 -24.67
C LEU A 51 14.08 -24.09 -25.74
N ARG A 52 13.83 -25.42 -25.72
CA ARG A 52 14.32 -26.37 -26.75
C ARG A 52 13.75 -26.07 -28.14
N ARG A 53 12.47 -25.63 -28.24
CA ARG A 53 11.88 -25.22 -29.52
C ARG A 53 12.51 -23.94 -30.07
N LEU A 54 12.81 -22.97 -29.19
CA LEU A 54 13.45 -21.69 -29.57
C LEU A 54 14.88 -21.92 -30.09
N GLU A 55 15.61 -22.89 -29.53
CA GLU A 55 16.95 -23.29 -30.04
C GLU A 55 16.93 -23.86 -31.48
N ALA A 56 15.79 -24.41 -31.90
CA ALA A 56 15.66 -25.05 -33.21
C ALA A 56 15.26 -24.08 -34.36
N ASN A 57 14.82 -22.84 -34.04
CA ASN A 57 14.31 -21.90 -35.03
C ASN A 57 14.82 -20.48 -34.76
N GLN A 58 15.67 -19.94 -35.65
CA GLN A 58 16.31 -18.64 -35.52
C GLN A 58 15.28 -17.47 -35.48
N GLU A 59 14.21 -17.56 -36.25
CA GLU A 59 13.15 -16.54 -36.25
C GLU A 59 12.40 -16.50 -34.92
N GLN A 60 12.13 -17.66 -34.33
CA GLN A 60 11.54 -17.76 -32.98
C GLN A 60 12.49 -17.21 -31.92
N VAL A 61 13.80 -17.42 -32.05
CA VAL A 61 14.81 -16.84 -31.15
C VAL A 61 14.83 -15.33 -31.23
N GLU A 62 14.79 -14.76 -32.45
CA GLU A 62 14.72 -13.31 -32.62
C GLU A 62 13.44 -12.74 -32.03
N THR A 63 12.29 -13.35 -32.26
CA THR A 63 11.01 -12.97 -31.70
C THR A 63 11.00 -13.06 -30.16
N ALA A 64 11.53 -14.14 -29.59
CA ALA A 64 11.65 -14.30 -28.13
C ALA A 64 12.67 -13.35 -27.50
N SER A 65 13.56 -12.76 -28.29
CA SER A 65 14.52 -11.76 -27.82
C SER A 65 13.89 -10.42 -27.45
N LEU A 66 12.68 -10.16 -27.93
CA LEU A 66 11.91 -8.98 -27.59
C LEU A 66 11.21 -9.16 -26.23
N LEU A 67 11.33 -8.18 -25.35
CA LEU A 67 10.84 -8.31 -23.97
C LEU A 67 9.33 -8.55 -23.88
N GLN A 68 8.52 -7.95 -24.74
CA GLN A 68 7.06 -8.17 -24.73
C GLN A 68 6.64 -9.63 -25.02
N ASN A 69 7.50 -10.40 -25.68
CA ASN A 69 7.25 -11.81 -26.02
C ASN A 69 7.89 -12.77 -25.01
N PHE A 70 8.87 -12.29 -24.25
CA PHE A 70 9.63 -13.11 -23.29
C PHE A 70 8.75 -13.79 -22.23
N PRO A 71 7.75 -13.14 -21.61
CA PRO A 71 6.87 -13.81 -20.65
C PRO A 71 6.16 -15.02 -21.25
N GLU A 72 5.59 -14.88 -22.45
CA GLU A 72 4.83 -15.93 -23.08
C GLU A 72 5.73 -17.04 -23.63
N MET A 73 6.78 -16.70 -24.35
CA MET A 73 7.63 -17.65 -25.04
C MET A 73 8.63 -18.35 -24.12
N VAL A 74 9.08 -17.69 -23.05
CA VAL A 74 10.14 -18.20 -22.16
C VAL A 74 9.61 -18.59 -20.79
N LEU A 75 8.72 -17.78 -20.18
CA LEU A 75 8.20 -18.07 -18.85
C LEU A 75 6.87 -18.84 -18.87
N GLY A 76 6.21 -18.92 -20.04
CA GLY A 76 4.90 -19.58 -20.18
C GLY A 76 3.76 -18.81 -19.53
N ILE A 77 3.90 -17.49 -19.43
CA ILE A 77 2.93 -16.55 -18.85
C ILE A 77 2.26 -15.81 -20.01
N HIS A 78 0.95 -15.62 -19.94
CA HIS A 78 0.21 -14.84 -20.94
C HIS A 78 -0.03 -13.42 -20.42
N PRO A 79 0.80 -12.44 -20.82
CA PRO A 79 0.60 -11.04 -20.42
C PRO A 79 -0.60 -10.43 -21.16
N TYR A 80 -1.29 -9.51 -20.50
CA TYR A 80 -2.31 -8.68 -21.13
C TYR A 80 -1.67 -7.73 -22.17
N ASP A 81 -2.47 -7.19 -23.08
CA ASP A 81 -1.96 -6.32 -24.16
C ASP A 81 -1.22 -5.11 -23.61
N TRP A 82 -1.79 -4.43 -22.60
CA TRP A 82 -1.11 -3.31 -21.95
C TRP A 82 0.21 -3.70 -21.28
N GLN A 83 0.33 -4.94 -20.77
CA GLN A 83 1.59 -5.43 -20.21
C GLN A 83 2.64 -5.64 -21.32
N LYS A 84 2.20 -6.13 -22.47
CA LYS A 84 3.08 -6.26 -23.66
C LYS A 84 3.58 -4.89 -24.14
N GLU A 85 2.72 -3.87 -24.12
CA GLU A 85 3.11 -2.50 -24.49
C GLU A 85 4.16 -1.93 -23.53
N VAL A 86 3.96 -2.04 -22.21
CA VAL A 86 4.95 -1.60 -21.20
C VAL A 86 6.27 -2.34 -21.35
N LEU A 87 6.24 -3.65 -21.58
CA LEU A 87 7.44 -4.44 -21.80
C LEU A 87 8.13 -4.06 -23.13
N ALA A 88 7.37 -3.75 -24.17
CA ALA A 88 7.93 -3.31 -25.46
C ALA A 88 8.75 -2.02 -25.32
N ALA A 89 8.30 -1.08 -24.52
CA ALA A 89 9.00 0.18 -24.25
C ALA A 89 10.39 -0.01 -23.61
N LEU A 90 10.62 -1.14 -22.92
CA LEU A 90 11.92 -1.45 -22.32
C LEU A 90 12.91 -2.14 -23.26
N ASN A 91 12.54 -2.46 -24.51
CA ASN A 91 13.49 -3.03 -25.47
C ASN A 91 14.62 -2.06 -25.81
N ASP A 92 14.29 -0.78 -25.95
CA ASP A 92 15.24 0.23 -26.35
C ASP A 92 16.22 0.57 -25.21
N LYS A 93 17.45 0.87 -25.57
CA LYS A 93 18.46 1.36 -24.65
C LYS A 93 18.25 2.86 -24.42
N GLU A 94 18.62 3.33 -23.24
CA GLU A 94 18.45 4.72 -22.77
C GLU A 94 16.98 5.10 -22.53
N THR A 95 16.10 4.10 -22.31
CA THR A 95 14.69 4.33 -22.05
C THR A 95 14.39 4.52 -20.56
N ARG A 96 13.38 5.33 -20.28
CA ARG A 96 12.80 5.54 -18.95
C ARG A 96 11.29 5.30 -19.04
N VAL A 97 10.82 4.26 -18.36
CA VAL A 97 9.42 3.87 -18.35
C VAL A 97 8.82 4.17 -16.97
N ALA A 98 7.71 4.89 -16.96
CA ALA A 98 6.92 5.15 -15.76
C ALA A 98 5.53 4.53 -15.90
N LEU A 99 5.22 3.57 -15.02
CA LEU A 99 3.96 2.85 -14.99
C LEU A 99 3.18 3.20 -13.72
N LYS A 100 2.06 3.88 -13.86
CA LYS A 100 1.05 3.95 -12.80
C LYS A 100 -0.09 2.99 -13.13
N ALA A 101 -0.41 2.10 -12.20
CA ALA A 101 -1.40 1.07 -12.46
C ALA A 101 -2.18 0.72 -11.19
N ALA A 102 -3.44 0.35 -11.37
CA ALA A 102 -4.32 -0.16 -10.34
C ALA A 102 -3.67 -1.26 -9.48
N ASN A 103 -4.17 -1.43 -8.27
CA ASN A 103 -3.70 -2.49 -7.38
C ASN A 103 -4.01 -3.87 -7.98
N GLY A 104 -3.11 -4.83 -7.75
CA GLY A 104 -3.29 -6.19 -8.26
C GLY A 104 -3.09 -6.37 -9.77
N SER A 105 -2.74 -5.34 -10.54
CA SER A 105 -2.61 -5.38 -12.00
C SER A 105 -1.48 -6.28 -12.56
N GLY A 106 -0.62 -6.86 -11.70
CA GLY A 106 0.48 -7.70 -12.13
C GLY A 106 1.79 -6.94 -12.43
N LYS A 107 1.90 -5.68 -11.99
CA LYS A 107 3.13 -4.85 -12.13
C LYS A 107 4.40 -5.61 -11.72
N THR A 108 4.41 -6.08 -10.49
CA THR A 108 5.59 -6.74 -9.90
C THR A 108 5.78 -8.15 -10.45
N SER A 109 4.70 -8.94 -10.49
CA SER A 109 4.76 -10.36 -10.83
C SER A 109 5.02 -10.63 -12.31
N ILE A 110 4.56 -9.77 -13.21
CA ILE A 110 4.70 -9.95 -14.64
C ILE A 110 5.70 -8.94 -15.22
N ILE A 111 5.49 -7.64 -15.04
CA ILE A 111 6.35 -6.63 -15.66
C ILE A 111 7.77 -6.66 -15.08
N ALA A 112 7.92 -6.44 -13.76
CA ALA A 112 9.25 -6.37 -13.15
C ALA A 112 10.00 -7.71 -13.26
N ALA A 113 9.34 -8.81 -12.93
CA ALA A 113 9.99 -10.13 -12.98
C ALA A 113 10.46 -10.49 -14.40
N SER A 114 9.65 -10.22 -15.43
CA SER A 114 10.03 -10.45 -16.83
C SER A 114 11.18 -9.55 -17.25
N ALA A 115 11.16 -8.27 -16.89
CA ALA A 115 12.22 -7.33 -17.21
C ALA A 115 13.56 -7.73 -16.59
N VAL A 116 13.58 -8.19 -15.32
CA VAL A 116 14.78 -8.68 -14.65
C VAL A 116 15.36 -9.88 -15.40
N LEU A 117 14.56 -10.92 -15.58
CA LEU A 117 15.03 -12.18 -16.17
C LEU A 117 15.43 -12.01 -17.64
N TRP A 118 14.63 -11.28 -18.42
CA TRP A 118 14.98 -10.95 -19.80
C TRP A 118 16.30 -10.21 -19.89
N HIS A 119 16.51 -9.19 -19.07
CA HIS A 119 17.72 -8.38 -19.09
C HIS A 119 18.96 -9.22 -18.81
N MET A 120 18.88 -10.10 -17.79
CA MET A 120 19.98 -11.00 -17.41
C MET A 120 20.29 -12.04 -18.49
N VAL A 121 19.26 -12.58 -19.14
CA VAL A 121 19.45 -13.59 -20.21
C VAL A 121 19.96 -12.93 -21.50
N ARG A 122 19.42 -11.77 -21.84
CA ARG A 122 19.65 -11.06 -23.11
C ARG A 122 21.01 -10.40 -23.19
N PHE A 123 21.52 -9.86 -22.08
CA PHE A 123 22.75 -9.08 -22.03
C PHE A 123 23.76 -9.73 -21.08
N PRO A 124 24.79 -10.42 -21.61
CA PRO A 124 25.86 -10.97 -20.77
C PRO A 124 26.54 -9.89 -19.93
N GLU A 125 27.00 -10.27 -18.73
CA GLU A 125 27.69 -9.37 -17.80
C GLU A 125 26.87 -8.13 -17.40
N SER A 126 25.55 -8.20 -17.55
CA SER A 126 24.64 -7.10 -17.19
C SER A 126 24.36 -7.05 -15.69
N LEU A 127 23.96 -5.87 -15.24
CA LEU A 127 23.55 -5.62 -13.88
C LEU A 127 22.09 -5.19 -13.83
N VAL A 128 21.35 -5.78 -12.88
CA VAL A 128 19.99 -5.36 -12.55
C VAL A 128 19.93 -4.95 -11.09
N VAL A 129 19.43 -3.76 -10.82
CA VAL A 129 19.18 -3.28 -9.46
C VAL A 129 17.67 -3.09 -9.27
N THR A 130 17.12 -3.76 -8.25
CA THR A 130 15.71 -3.63 -7.89
C THR A 130 15.57 -3.01 -6.51
N THR A 131 14.66 -2.06 -6.37
CA THR A 131 14.44 -1.36 -5.12
C THR A 131 12.98 -1.01 -4.90
N ALA A 132 12.61 -0.79 -3.64
CA ALA A 132 11.32 -0.26 -3.21
C ALA A 132 11.51 0.52 -1.90
N GLY A 133 10.53 1.33 -1.53
CA GLY A 133 10.59 2.13 -0.30
C GLY A 133 10.77 1.29 0.98
N VAL A 134 10.35 0.02 0.97
CA VAL A 134 10.44 -0.87 2.13
C VAL A 134 10.93 -2.26 1.72
N TRP A 135 11.88 -2.80 2.49
CA TRP A 135 12.50 -4.11 2.26
C TRP A 135 11.50 -5.26 2.07
N ARG A 136 10.47 -5.32 2.89
CA ARG A 136 9.43 -6.37 2.78
C ARG A 136 8.72 -6.42 1.42
N GLN A 137 8.67 -5.32 0.69
CA GLN A 137 8.09 -5.29 -0.66
C GLN A 137 9.02 -5.95 -1.67
N VAL A 138 10.32 -5.66 -1.56
CA VAL A 138 11.35 -6.31 -2.40
C VAL A 138 11.37 -7.81 -2.11
N GLU A 139 11.55 -8.19 -0.84
CA GLU A 139 11.72 -9.58 -0.41
C GLU A 139 10.44 -10.43 -0.58
N GLY A 140 9.27 -9.84 -0.27
CA GLY A 140 8.00 -10.58 -0.18
C GLY A 140 7.24 -10.73 -1.50
N GLN A 141 7.56 -9.94 -2.52
CA GLN A 141 6.81 -9.94 -3.78
C GLN A 141 7.68 -10.31 -4.98
N LEU A 142 8.64 -9.48 -5.36
CA LEU A 142 9.43 -9.69 -6.57
C LEU A 142 10.37 -10.90 -6.45
N TRP A 143 11.12 -11.00 -5.37
CA TRP A 143 12.16 -12.04 -5.24
C TRP A 143 11.63 -13.48 -5.16
N PRO A 144 10.52 -13.77 -4.47
CA PRO A 144 9.89 -15.09 -4.54
C PRO A 144 9.44 -15.47 -5.96
N MET A 145 8.93 -14.49 -6.73
CA MET A 145 8.54 -14.71 -8.12
C MET A 145 9.75 -15.00 -9.02
N LEU A 146 10.83 -14.22 -8.88
CA LEU A 146 12.07 -14.49 -9.61
C LEU A 146 12.60 -15.89 -9.34
N LYS A 147 12.66 -16.30 -8.07
CA LYS A 147 13.11 -17.66 -7.69
C LYS A 147 12.22 -18.75 -8.29
N ARG A 148 10.90 -18.54 -8.28
CA ARG A 148 9.94 -19.47 -8.89
C ARG A 148 10.17 -19.63 -10.39
N TYR A 149 10.34 -18.53 -11.12
CA TYR A 149 10.56 -18.56 -12.57
C TYR A 149 11.90 -19.17 -12.93
N VAL A 150 12.97 -18.82 -12.22
CA VAL A 150 14.32 -19.37 -12.42
C VAL A 150 14.35 -20.88 -12.23
N GLY A 151 13.59 -21.43 -11.27
CA GLY A 151 13.43 -22.86 -11.09
C GLY A 151 12.91 -23.60 -12.32
N GLY A 152 12.19 -22.91 -13.22
CA GLY A 152 11.69 -23.44 -14.49
C GLY A 152 12.61 -23.24 -15.69
N LEU A 153 13.60 -22.34 -15.60
CA LEU A 153 14.48 -21.98 -16.74
C LEU A 153 15.71 -22.87 -16.91
N GLY A 154 15.88 -23.90 -16.12
CA GLY A 154 17.02 -24.82 -16.20
C GLY A 154 18.27 -24.34 -15.46
N GLY A 155 19.41 -25.04 -15.66
CA GLY A 155 20.64 -24.79 -14.89
C GLY A 155 21.36 -23.47 -15.22
N GLY A 156 22.29 -23.08 -14.35
CA GLY A 156 23.15 -21.92 -14.53
C GLY A 156 22.73 -20.70 -13.72
N TRP A 157 21.71 -20.84 -12.88
CA TRP A 157 21.26 -19.81 -11.96
C TRP A 157 21.74 -20.08 -10.53
N ARG A 158 22.14 -19.02 -9.85
CA ARG A 158 22.48 -19.03 -8.42
C ARG A 158 21.62 -18.00 -7.72
N THR A 159 20.93 -18.40 -6.67
CA THR A 159 19.99 -17.54 -5.95
C THR A 159 20.33 -17.45 -4.49
N THR A 160 20.30 -16.25 -3.93
CA THR A 160 20.33 -15.99 -2.49
C THR A 160 19.03 -15.33 -2.02
N SER A 161 19.01 -14.74 -0.83
CA SER A 161 17.82 -13.99 -0.36
C SER A 161 17.45 -12.83 -1.28
N ASN A 162 18.45 -12.09 -1.76
CA ASN A 162 18.30 -10.83 -2.50
C ASN A 162 19.25 -10.68 -3.68
N GLU A 163 19.90 -11.76 -4.11
CA GLU A 163 20.76 -11.77 -5.29
C GLU A 163 20.42 -12.95 -6.21
N LEU A 164 20.58 -12.70 -7.50
CA LEU A 164 20.41 -13.66 -8.57
C LEU A 164 21.60 -13.51 -9.51
N GLU A 165 22.30 -14.60 -9.78
CA GLU A 165 23.39 -14.67 -10.74
C GLU A 165 23.05 -15.66 -11.85
N TYR A 166 23.44 -15.33 -13.07
CA TYR A 166 23.30 -16.23 -14.22
C TYR A 166 24.67 -16.55 -14.82
N LYS A 167 24.82 -17.74 -15.35
CA LYS A 167 26.09 -18.28 -15.88
C LYS A 167 26.77 -17.43 -16.94
N ASN A 168 26.09 -16.47 -17.56
CA ASN A 168 26.65 -15.52 -18.51
C ASN A 168 27.32 -14.30 -17.84
N GLY A 169 27.49 -14.31 -16.51
CA GLY A 169 28.07 -13.24 -15.72
C GLY A 169 27.09 -12.15 -15.28
N SER A 170 25.81 -12.23 -15.67
CA SER A 170 24.80 -11.24 -15.28
C SER A 170 24.38 -11.41 -13.82
N ARG A 171 24.09 -10.30 -13.15
CA ARG A 171 23.68 -10.25 -11.76
C ARG A 171 22.44 -9.38 -11.57
N ALA A 172 21.55 -9.78 -10.69
CA ALA A 172 20.49 -8.94 -10.16
C ALA A 172 20.60 -8.85 -8.64
N ILE A 173 20.38 -7.66 -8.09
CA ILE A 173 20.40 -7.41 -6.65
C ILE A 173 19.17 -6.60 -6.25
N GLY A 174 18.63 -6.90 -5.05
CA GLY A 174 17.53 -6.16 -4.46
C GLY A 174 17.91 -5.58 -3.10
N PHE A 175 17.53 -4.33 -2.85
CA PHE A 175 17.66 -3.70 -1.54
C PHE A 175 16.60 -2.61 -1.33
N SER A 176 16.34 -2.28 -0.08
CA SER A 176 15.42 -1.18 0.26
C SER A 176 16.16 0.15 0.33
N THR A 177 15.44 1.22 0.01
CA THR A 177 15.99 2.58 -0.07
C THR A 177 15.61 3.44 1.11
N ASN A 178 16.37 3.39 2.17
CA ASN A 178 16.34 4.44 3.20
C ASN A 178 17.52 5.41 3.09
N GLU A 179 18.54 5.09 2.28
CA GLU A 179 19.79 5.86 2.21
C GLU A 179 20.28 5.93 0.77
N ALA A 180 20.49 7.14 0.27
CA ALA A 180 21.00 7.38 -1.08
C ALA A 180 22.40 6.74 -1.30
N GLY A 181 23.20 6.63 -0.24
CA GLY A 181 24.54 6.01 -0.27
C GLY A 181 24.55 4.54 -0.69
N LYS A 182 23.43 3.81 -0.56
CA LYS A 182 23.34 2.43 -1.03
C LYS A 182 23.42 2.27 -2.55
N PHE A 183 23.24 3.37 -3.29
CA PHE A 183 23.43 3.40 -4.75
C PHE A 183 24.88 3.71 -5.17
N GLU A 184 25.71 4.13 -4.24
CA GLU A 184 27.12 4.35 -4.51
C GLU A 184 27.80 3.02 -4.87
N GLY A 185 28.44 2.99 -6.05
CA GLY A 185 29.03 1.76 -6.60
C GLY A 185 28.20 1.05 -7.67
N TRP A 186 26.92 1.38 -7.84
CA TRP A 186 26.07 0.80 -8.90
C TRP A 186 26.01 1.69 -10.15
N HIS A 187 27.14 2.26 -10.53
CA HIS A 187 27.25 3.11 -11.72
C HIS A 187 27.51 2.30 -12.96
N ARG A 188 26.90 2.70 -14.06
CA ARG A 188 27.25 2.20 -15.39
C ARG A 188 28.67 2.65 -15.74
N GLN A 189 29.61 1.70 -15.92
CA GLN A 189 31.03 2.00 -16.16
C GLN A 189 31.36 2.39 -17.59
N GLY A 190 30.38 2.36 -18.50
CA GLY A 190 30.58 2.76 -19.88
C GLY A 190 29.35 2.62 -20.76
N PRO A 191 29.36 3.20 -21.98
CA PRO A 191 28.18 3.18 -22.86
C PRO A 191 27.80 1.78 -23.36
N THR A 192 28.68 0.80 -23.21
CA THR A 192 28.44 -0.60 -23.63
C THR A 192 27.81 -1.43 -22.52
N GLU A 193 27.95 -1.02 -21.27
CA GLU A 193 27.39 -1.73 -20.12
C GLU A 193 25.85 -1.62 -20.07
N ASN A 194 25.22 -2.71 -19.71
CA ASN A 194 23.77 -2.81 -19.58
C ASN A 194 23.38 -2.82 -18.10
N LEU A 195 22.85 -1.69 -17.62
CA LEU A 195 22.31 -1.51 -16.27
C LEU A 195 20.81 -1.27 -16.38
N LEU A 196 20.01 -2.18 -15.83
CA LEU A 196 18.58 -2.00 -15.62
C LEU A 196 18.32 -1.65 -14.16
N MET A 197 17.61 -0.56 -13.90
CA MET A 197 17.10 -0.23 -12.58
C MET A 197 15.58 -0.31 -12.55
N ILE A 198 15.05 -0.93 -11.50
CA ILE A 198 13.60 -1.08 -11.27
C ILE A 198 13.27 -0.53 -9.89
N VAL A 199 12.34 0.43 -9.87
CA VAL A 199 11.78 1.01 -8.65
C VAL A 199 10.33 0.56 -8.52
N ASP A 200 10.09 -0.38 -7.61
CA ASP A 200 8.73 -0.83 -7.29
C ASP A 200 8.14 -0.01 -6.15
N GLU A 201 6.82 0.16 -6.15
CA GLU A 201 6.10 1.05 -5.22
C GLU A 201 6.73 2.46 -5.14
N ALA A 202 7.04 3.01 -6.30
CA ALA A 202 7.79 4.25 -6.51
C ALA A 202 7.19 5.46 -5.76
N LYS A 203 5.88 5.48 -5.51
CA LYS A 203 5.19 6.53 -4.72
C LYS A 203 5.71 6.67 -3.28
N THR A 204 6.32 5.61 -2.74
CA THR A 204 6.83 5.60 -1.35
C THR A 204 8.34 5.87 -1.27
N VAL A 205 9.01 6.00 -2.42
CA VAL A 205 10.45 6.19 -2.50
C VAL A 205 10.78 7.69 -2.42
N PRO A 206 11.66 8.12 -1.48
CA PRO A 206 12.05 9.52 -1.34
C PRO A 206 12.74 10.09 -2.60
N ASP A 207 12.56 11.39 -2.87
CA ASP A 207 13.12 12.07 -4.05
C ASP A 207 14.66 11.98 -4.12
N CYS A 208 15.37 12.05 -3.00
CA CYS A 208 16.82 11.89 -2.95
C CYS A 208 17.32 10.55 -3.49
N ILE A 209 16.48 9.52 -3.49
CA ILE A 209 16.77 8.21 -4.07
C ILE A 209 16.65 8.26 -5.60
N PHE A 210 15.65 8.95 -6.14
CA PHE A 210 15.55 9.18 -7.59
C PHE A 210 16.76 9.96 -8.10
N ASP A 211 17.27 10.93 -7.34
CA ASP A 211 18.51 11.63 -7.66
C ASP A 211 19.73 10.69 -7.65
N ALA A 212 19.79 9.77 -6.70
CA ALA A 212 20.85 8.77 -6.64
C ALA A 212 20.79 7.82 -7.85
N ILE A 213 19.59 7.34 -8.21
CA ILE A 213 19.35 6.52 -9.40
C ILE A 213 19.77 7.26 -10.67
N ALA A 214 19.43 8.53 -10.79
CA ALA A 214 19.82 9.35 -11.96
C ALA A 214 21.34 9.44 -12.11
N ARG A 215 22.08 9.56 -11.00
CA ARG A 215 23.55 9.55 -10.99
C ARG A 215 24.16 8.23 -11.43
N CYS A 216 23.46 7.11 -11.23
CA CYS A 216 23.92 5.79 -11.69
C CYS A 216 23.87 5.63 -13.22
N GLN A 217 23.16 6.50 -13.93
CA GLN A 217 23.01 6.50 -15.39
C GLN A 217 22.55 5.15 -15.95
N PRO A 218 21.43 4.57 -15.48
CA PRO A 218 20.97 3.29 -15.97
C PRO A 218 20.69 3.35 -17.49
N SER A 219 21.02 2.25 -18.18
CA SER A 219 20.68 2.09 -19.59
C SER A 219 19.19 1.85 -19.81
N ARG A 220 18.49 1.41 -18.78
CA ARG A 220 17.04 1.26 -18.72
C ARG A 220 16.56 1.54 -17.30
N LEU A 221 15.49 2.32 -17.18
CA LEU A 221 14.87 2.63 -15.88
C LEU A 221 13.37 2.35 -15.95
N LEU A 222 12.90 1.51 -15.08
CA LEU A 222 11.47 1.25 -14.87
C LEU A 222 11.07 1.74 -13.47
N VAL A 223 10.15 2.67 -13.41
CA VAL A 223 9.50 3.07 -12.15
C VAL A 223 8.03 2.70 -12.22
N MET A 224 7.53 2.01 -11.19
CA MET A 224 6.15 1.55 -11.19
C MET A 224 5.53 1.61 -9.80
N SER A 225 4.25 1.96 -9.74
CA SER A 225 3.47 2.01 -8.51
C SER A 225 1.98 2.07 -8.81
N SER A 226 1.14 1.82 -7.80
CA SER A 226 -0.17 2.46 -7.78
C SER A 226 0.03 3.95 -7.51
N PRO A 227 -0.78 4.85 -8.10
CA PRO A 227 -0.61 6.28 -7.86
C PRO A 227 -0.79 6.64 -6.40
N GLY A 228 -0.12 7.68 -5.98
CA GLY A 228 -0.22 8.29 -4.66
C GLY A 228 -0.69 9.73 -4.75
N ALA A 229 -0.23 10.55 -3.80
CA ALA A 229 -0.42 11.99 -3.82
C ALA A 229 0.19 12.63 -5.08
N SER A 230 -0.35 13.77 -5.50
CA SER A 230 0.12 14.60 -6.63
C SER A 230 1.42 15.33 -6.29
N ALA A 231 2.42 14.60 -5.78
CA ALA A 231 3.71 15.11 -5.35
C ALA A 231 4.83 14.08 -5.50
N GLY A 232 6.09 14.56 -5.52
CA GLY A 232 7.29 13.75 -5.57
C GLY A 232 7.70 13.29 -6.97
N SER A 233 8.89 12.69 -7.07
CA SER A 233 9.53 12.33 -8.33
C SER A 233 8.71 11.37 -9.19
N PHE A 234 7.98 10.44 -8.58
CA PHE A 234 7.09 9.55 -9.33
C PHE A 234 5.93 10.30 -10.00
N TYR A 235 5.31 11.25 -9.31
CA TYR A 235 4.30 12.13 -9.91
C TYR A 235 4.90 13.03 -10.99
N GLU A 236 6.09 13.58 -10.75
CA GLU A 236 6.76 14.44 -11.73
C GLU A 236 7.11 13.72 -13.03
N SER A 237 7.37 12.41 -13.02
CA SER A 237 7.57 11.62 -14.22
C SER A 237 6.35 11.62 -15.15
N PHE A 238 5.14 11.84 -14.63
CA PHE A 238 3.90 11.97 -15.42
C PHE A 238 3.53 13.42 -15.77
N THR A 239 4.17 14.40 -15.14
CA THR A 239 3.81 15.82 -15.27
C THR A 239 4.99 16.66 -15.79
N LYS A 240 5.77 17.27 -14.90
CA LYS A 240 6.87 18.18 -15.26
C LYS A 240 7.94 17.51 -16.14
N GLN A 241 8.25 16.24 -15.87
CA GLN A 241 9.28 15.47 -16.54
C GLN A 241 8.74 14.56 -17.65
N ARG A 242 7.45 14.63 -17.98
CA ARG A 242 6.76 13.71 -18.90
C ARG A 242 7.50 13.49 -20.23
N LYS A 243 8.17 14.50 -20.76
CA LYS A 243 8.90 14.40 -22.04
C LYS A 243 10.12 13.47 -22.00
N ALA A 244 10.63 13.17 -20.80
CA ALA A 244 11.78 12.28 -20.59
C ALA A 244 11.38 10.84 -20.28
N TRP A 245 10.08 10.55 -20.25
CA TRP A 245 9.54 9.26 -19.84
C TRP A 245 8.51 8.72 -20.83
N GLU A 246 8.52 7.42 -21.01
CA GLU A 246 7.40 6.68 -21.59
C GLU A 246 6.39 6.34 -20.48
N ASN A 247 5.22 6.96 -20.54
CA ASN A 247 4.23 6.94 -19.47
C ASN A 247 3.07 6.00 -19.79
N PHE A 248 2.79 5.08 -18.88
CA PHE A 248 1.66 4.16 -18.94
C PHE A 248 0.72 4.34 -17.75
N THR A 249 -0.56 4.36 -18.04
CA THR A 249 -1.64 4.42 -17.03
C THR A 249 -2.55 3.23 -17.23
N VAL A 250 -2.78 2.46 -16.17
CA VAL A 250 -3.58 1.24 -16.21
C VAL A 250 -4.62 1.26 -15.09
N THR A 251 -5.88 1.14 -15.47
CA THR A 251 -7.01 1.06 -14.56
C THR A 251 -7.33 -0.39 -14.18
N ALA A 252 -8.12 -0.61 -13.13
CA ALA A 252 -8.61 -1.94 -12.77
C ALA A 252 -9.45 -2.58 -13.90
N PHE A 253 -10.16 -1.78 -14.68
CA PHE A 253 -10.99 -2.24 -15.82
C PHE A 253 -10.17 -2.88 -16.95
N GLN A 254 -8.88 -2.57 -17.06
CA GLN A 254 -7.96 -3.16 -18.02
C GLN A 254 -7.33 -4.47 -17.52
N CYS A 255 -7.76 -4.96 -16.37
CA CYS A 255 -7.25 -6.16 -15.72
C CYS A 255 -8.36 -7.23 -15.68
N PRO A 256 -8.46 -8.16 -16.66
CA PRO A 256 -9.57 -9.11 -16.78
C PRO A 256 -9.81 -10.03 -15.57
N HIS A 257 -8.82 -10.19 -14.69
CA HIS A 257 -8.94 -10.97 -13.45
C HIS A 257 -9.60 -10.17 -12.31
N ILE A 258 -9.76 -8.84 -12.47
CA ILE A 258 -10.48 -7.98 -11.52
C ILE A 258 -11.93 -7.91 -12.00
N THR A 259 -12.87 -8.46 -11.22
CA THR A 259 -14.28 -8.52 -11.61
C THR A 259 -14.97 -7.18 -11.41
N GLN A 260 -15.96 -6.88 -12.25
CA GLN A 260 -16.77 -5.67 -12.11
C GLN A 260 -17.45 -5.61 -10.74
N GLN A 261 -17.98 -6.75 -10.26
CA GLN A 261 -18.59 -6.84 -8.92
C GLN A 261 -17.64 -6.37 -7.82
N TRP A 262 -16.36 -6.81 -7.86
CA TRP A 262 -15.37 -6.36 -6.88
C TRP A 262 -15.13 -4.85 -6.96
N ILE A 263 -15.09 -4.28 -8.18
CA ILE A 263 -14.95 -2.82 -8.38
C ILE A 263 -16.14 -2.09 -7.78
N ASP A 264 -17.36 -2.54 -8.07
CA ASP A 264 -18.60 -1.92 -7.58
C ASP A 264 -18.66 -1.97 -6.05
N ASP A 265 -18.30 -3.11 -5.44
CA ASP A 265 -18.22 -3.27 -4.00
C ASP A 265 -17.21 -2.29 -3.37
N GLN A 266 -16.03 -2.09 -4.02
CA GLN A 266 -15.04 -1.12 -3.51
C GLN A 266 -15.54 0.33 -3.62
N VAL A 267 -16.19 0.68 -4.74
CA VAL A 267 -16.77 2.02 -4.93
C VAL A 267 -17.89 2.29 -3.93
N GLU A 268 -18.76 1.32 -3.67
CA GLU A 268 -19.81 1.43 -2.65
C GLU A 268 -19.22 1.63 -1.25
N ILE A 269 -18.15 0.89 -0.94
CA ILE A 269 -17.51 0.90 0.38
C ILE A 269 -16.78 2.21 0.65
N TYR A 270 -16.01 2.70 -0.33
CA TYR A 270 -15.04 3.78 -0.12
C TYR A 270 -15.48 5.12 -0.73
N GLY A 271 -16.52 5.11 -1.58
CA GLY A 271 -16.95 6.27 -2.37
C GLY A 271 -16.11 6.45 -3.64
N GLU A 272 -16.77 6.76 -4.74
CA GLU A 272 -16.16 6.89 -6.07
C GLU A 272 -15.03 7.91 -6.12
N ASP A 273 -15.22 9.07 -5.48
CA ASP A 273 -14.26 10.17 -5.45
C ASP A 273 -13.15 10.02 -4.40
N SER A 274 -13.14 8.92 -3.64
CA SER A 274 -12.13 8.76 -2.59
C SER A 274 -10.72 8.61 -3.17
N PRO A 275 -9.68 9.14 -2.50
CA PRO A 275 -8.29 8.98 -2.91
C PRO A 275 -7.89 7.50 -3.13
N LEU A 276 -8.49 6.61 -2.34
CA LEU A 276 -8.27 5.17 -2.44
C LEU A 276 -8.80 4.62 -3.77
N ILE A 277 -10.05 4.93 -4.13
CA ILE A 277 -10.69 4.48 -5.37
C ILE A 277 -9.99 5.10 -6.58
N ARG A 278 -9.68 6.39 -6.56
CA ARG A 278 -8.90 7.05 -7.62
C ARG A 278 -7.57 6.35 -7.87
N SER A 279 -6.83 6.03 -6.81
CA SER A 279 -5.56 5.30 -6.92
C SER A 279 -5.75 3.83 -7.30
N MET A 280 -6.60 3.10 -6.58
CA MET A 280 -6.66 1.65 -6.63
C MET A 280 -7.39 1.13 -7.88
N ILE A 281 -8.41 1.86 -8.35
CA ILE A 281 -9.27 1.46 -9.48
C ILE A 281 -8.96 2.26 -10.72
N TYR A 282 -8.99 3.60 -10.63
CA TYR A 282 -8.83 4.46 -11.80
C TYR A 282 -7.37 4.71 -12.19
N GLY A 283 -6.41 4.34 -11.34
CA GLY A 283 -4.98 4.57 -11.64
C GLY A 283 -4.63 6.06 -11.69
N GLU A 284 -5.29 6.90 -10.90
CA GLU A 284 -5.12 8.34 -10.88
C GLU A 284 -4.37 8.81 -9.65
N PHE A 285 -3.54 9.84 -9.84
CA PHE A 285 -3.01 10.60 -8.71
C PHE A 285 -4.13 11.41 -8.06
N TYR A 286 -4.02 11.66 -6.78
CA TYR A 286 -4.96 12.47 -6.03
C TYR A 286 -4.26 13.65 -5.35
N ASP A 287 -4.97 14.78 -5.23
CA ASP A 287 -4.44 15.94 -4.55
C ASP A 287 -4.41 15.71 -3.03
N ASP A 288 -3.21 15.80 -2.45
CA ASP A 288 -3.03 15.69 -1.00
C ASP A 288 -3.45 16.99 -0.27
N SER A 289 -3.77 18.05 -1.02
CA SER A 289 -4.17 19.36 -0.50
C SER A 289 -5.61 19.43 0.05
N GLY A 290 -6.24 18.29 0.28
CA GLY A 290 -7.59 18.19 0.88
C GLY A 290 -8.23 16.80 0.74
N ASP A 291 -7.84 16.01 -0.26
CA ASP A 291 -8.48 14.73 -0.59
C ASP A 291 -7.86 13.52 0.14
N GLY A 292 -6.72 13.69 0.81
CA GLY A 292 -6.10 12.67 1.67
C GLY A 292 -6.60 12.67 3.11
N LEU A 293 -7.54 13.54 3.44
CA LEU A 293 -8.11 13.64 4.78
C LEU A 293 -9.19 12.57 5.01
N VAL A 294 -9.30 12.09 6.24
CA VAL A 294 -10.41 11.18 6.61
C VAL A 294 -11.75 11.86 6.43
N ILE A 295 -11.82 13.15 6.76
CA ILE A 295 -13.00 13.99 6.53
C ILE A 295 -12.54 15.16 5.65
N SER A 296 -13.06 15.24 4.41
CA SER A 296 -12.70 16.34 3.51
C SER A 296 -13.38 17.63 3.93
N LEU A 297 -12.71 18.77 3.71
CA LEU A 297 -13.28 20.10 3.97
C LEU A 297 -14.62 20.27 3.23
N LYS A 298 -14.68 19.85 1.97
CA LYS A 298 -15.90 19.90 1.14
C LYS A 298 -17.07 19.13 1.76
N SER A 299 -16.81 17.93 2.30
CA SER A 299 -17.88 17.13 2.94
C SER A 299 -18.36 17.75 4.23
N LEU A 300 -17.43 18.29 5.04
CA LEU A 300 -17.75 18.98 6.27
C LEU A 300 -18.57 20.25 5.99
N GLU A 301 -18.12 21.11 5.09
CA GLU A 301 -18.84 22.33 4.69
C GLU A 301 -20.23 22.02 4.14
N ALA A 302 -20.36 21.00 3.29
CA ALA A 302 -21.65 20.57 2.75
C ALA A 302 -22.61 20.08 3.85
N CYS A 303 -22.10 19.40 4.87
CA CYS A 303 -22.87 18.95 6.02
C CYS A 303 -23.33 20.14 6.90
N LEU A 304 -22.45 21.10 7.15
CA LEU A 304 -22.74 22.29 7.95
C LEU A 304 -23.71 23.25 7.27
N GLN A 305 -23.57 23.46 5.95
CA GLN A 305 -24.42 24.36 5.18
C GLN A 305 -25.81 23.78 4.91
N ASN A 306 -25.93 22.47 4.83
CA ASN A 306 -27.18 21.76 4.53
C ASN A 306 -27.44 20.64 5.56
N PRO A 307 -27.67 21.00 6.84
CA PRO A 307 -27.92 20.00 7.86
C PRO A 307 -29.21 19.24 7.59
N PRO A 308 -29.28 17.94 7.94
CA PRO A 308 -30.49 17.17 7.81
C PRO A 308 -31.58 17.69 8.75
N ARG A 309 -32.82 17.23 8.54
CA ARG A 309 -33.86 17.44 9.55
C ARG A 309 -33.46 16.72 10.84
N GLN A 310 -33.66 17.38 11.98
CA GLN A 310 -33.44 16.74 13.27
C GLN A 310 -34.39 15.57 13.46
N GLU A 311 -33.84 14.42 13.75
CA GLU A 311 -34.57 13.18 14.07
C GLU A 311 -34.38 12.83 15.54
N MET A 312 -35.45 12.40 16.19
CA MET A 312 -35.39 11.88 17.53
C MET A 312 -34.89 10.43 17.50
N GLY A 313 -34.06 10.04 18.47
CA GLY A 313 -33.47 8.70 18.49
C GLY A 313 -32.75 8.42 19.79
N GLY A 314 -32.00 7.33 19.83
CA GLY A 314 -31.17 6.96 20.98
C GLY A 314 -30.15 8.04 21.33
N ARG A 315 -29.78 8.07 22.60
CA ARG A 315 -28.76 8.97 23.12
C ARG A 315 -27.43 8.24 23.21
N VAL A 316 -26.36 8.93 22.88
CA VAL A 316 -25.00 8.41 23.03
C VAL A 316 -24.10 9.54 23.52
N ALA A 317 -23.48 9.36 24.66
CA ALA A 317 -22.37 10.18 25.08
C ALA A 317 -21.03 9.49 24.80
N PHE A 318 -20.03 10.26 24.42
CA PHE A 318 -18.65 9.77 24.27
C PHE A 318 -17.69 10.67 25.06
N VAL A 319 -16.75 10.03 25.78
CA VAL A 319 -15.74 10.74 26.57
C VAL A 319 -14.35 10.40 26.04
N ASP A 320 -13.59 11.44 25.68
CA ASP A 320 -12.16 11.37 25.45
C ASP A 320 -11.43 11.93 26.68
N PHE A 321 -10.66 11.08 27.36
CA PHE A 321 -10.00 11.41 28.62
C PHE A 321 -8.62 12.02 28.40
N ALA A 322 -8.31 13.10 29.12
CA ALA A 322 -6.98 13.67 29.19
C ALA A 322 -6.60 14.08 30.63
N ALA A 323 -5.32 14.11 30.94
CA ALA A 323 -4.75 14.50 32.23
C ALA A 323 -3.99 15.82 32.15
N GLY A 324 -4.64 16.87 31.65
CA GLY A 324 -4.17 18.27 31.70
C GLY A 324 -3.13 18.72 30.67
N GLY A 325 -2.71 17.85 29.75
CA GLY A 325 -1.94 18.24 28.56
C GLY A 325 -2.90 18.54 27.40
N ASP A 326 -3.64 17.53 27.01
CA ASP A 326 -4.69 17.59 25.99
C ASP A 326 -6.06 17.93 26.65
N GLU A 327 -7.10 18.17 25.87
CA GLU A 327 -8.46 18.45 26.38
C GLU A 327 -9.18 17.15 26.73
N CYS A 328 -9.85 17.12 27.91
CA CYS A 328 -10.88 16.13 28.17
C CYS A 328 -12.17 16.62 27.53
N VAL A 329 -12.82 15.78 26.75
CA VAL A 329 -14.02 16.16 25.99
C VAL A 329 -15.15 15.18 26.26
N PHE A 330 -16.31 15.72 26.62
CA PHE A 330 -17.58 15.00 26.70
C PHE A 330 -18.47 15.49 25.55
N ALA A 331 -18.90 14.58 24.68
CA ALA A 331 -19.84 14.87 23.61
C ALA A 331 -21.12 14.04 23.78
N LEU A 332 -22.29 14.65 23.55
CA LEU A 332 -23.59 14.01 23.61
C LEU A 332 -24.32 14.15 22.29
N ARG A 333 -24.81 13.02 21.76
CA ARG A 333 -25.68 12.95 20.58
C ARG A 333 -27.07 12.45 20.99
N GLU A 334 -28.10 13.08 20.48
CA GLU A 334 -29.51 12.68 20.59
C GLU A 334 -30.11 12.54 19.20
N GLY A 335 -30.55 11.34 18.84
CA GLY A 335 -30.94 11.05 17.48
C GLY A 335 -29.79 11.26 16.50
N ASN A 336 -29.98 12.15 15.53
CA ASN A 336 -28.97 12.51 14.54
C ASN A 336 -28.27 13.85 14.84
N LYS A 337 -28.41 14.43 16.04
CA LYS A 337 -27.83 15.72 16.41
C LYS A 337 -26.86 15.57 17.57
N VAL A 338 -25.66 16.11 17.43
CA VAL A 338 -24.75 16.33 18.57
C VAL A 338 -25.22 17.59 19.29
N THR A 339 -25.84 17.37 20.46
CA THR A 339 -26.53 18.42 21.22
C THR A 339 -25.61 19.14 22.20
N GLU A 340 -24.60 18.43 22.71
CA GLU A 340 -23.68 18.98 23.69
C GLU A 340 -22.24 18.56 23.39
N MET A 341 -21.31 19.50 23.62
CA MET A 341 -19.88 19.25 23.64
C MET A 341 -19.26 20.08 24.76
N VAL A 342 -18.73 19.42 25.78
CA VAL A 342 -18.12 20.07 26.95
C VAL A 342 -16.64 19.73 26.99
N CYS A 343 -15.80 20.75 26.91
CA CYS A 343 -14.34 20.62 26.88
C CYS A 343 -13.76 21.24 28.17
N TRP A 344 -12.73 20.60 28.73
CA TRP A 344 -11.97 21.16 29.86
C TRP A 344 -10.56 20.58 29.93
N ARG A 345 -9.69 21.26 30.67
CA ARG A 345 -8.36 20.79 31.00
C ARG A 345 -8.19 20.78 32.51
N ASP A 346 -7.98 19.62 33.10
CA ASP A 346 -7.67 19.49 34.52
C ASP A 346 -6.64 18.35 34.70
N ARG A 347 -5.69 18.56 35.59
CA ARG A 347 -4.72 17.53 35.98
C ARG A 347 -5.25 16.61 37.08
N ASP A 348 -6.29 17.05 37.77
CA ASP A 348 -6.95 16.30 38.83
C ASP A 348 -7.97 15.33 38.24
N THR A 349 -7.61 14.05 38.21
CA THR A 349 -8.48 12.99 37.67
C THR A 349 -9.75 12.81 38.51
N GLY A 350 -9.70 13.11 39.83
CA GLY A 350 -10.88 13.05 40.69
C GLY A 350 -11.90 14.12 40.35
N LYS A 351 -11.45 15.35 40.05
CA LYS A 351 -12.34 16.41 39.55
C LYS A 351 -12.93 16.09 38.19
N THR A 352 -12.12 15.52 37.29
CA THR A 352 -12.58 15.06 35.98
C THR A 352 -13.65 13.99 36.13
N LEU A 353 -13.43 13.00 37.00
CA LEU A 353 -14.41 11.96 37.31
C LEU A 353 -15.73 12.54 37.81
N GLY A 354 -15.67 13.42 38.85
CA GLY A 354 -16.84 14.08 39.38
C GLY A 354 -17.59 14.91 38.35
N LYS A 355 -16.87 15.56 37.45
CA LYS A 355 -17.48 16.34 36.36
C LYS A 355 -18.24 15.46 35.38
N ILE A 356 -17.70 14.28 35.03
CA ILE A 356 -18.36 13.35 34.12
C ILE A 356 -19.63 12.79 34.77
N ILE A 357 -19.57 12.36 36.03
CA ILE A 357 -20.75 11.90 36.78
C ILE A 357 -21.82 13.00 36.82
N ASN A 358 -21.43 14.24 37.13
CA ASN A 358 -22.38 15.37 37.13
C ASN A 358 -22.99 15.64 35.74
N LEU A 359 -22.25 15.42 34.65
CA LEU A 359 -22.79 15.54 33.28
C LEU A 359 -23.76 14.39 32.97
N MET A 360 -23.44 13.16 33.38
CA MET A 360 -24.36 12.03 33.27
C MET A 360 -25.67 12.30 34.01
N ASP A 361 -25.58 12.79 35.25
CA ASP A 361 -26.74 13.13 36.06
C ASP A 361 -27.54 14.30 35.44
N LYS A 362 -26.84 15.37 35.01
CA LYS A 362 -27.44 16.55 34.37
C LYS A 362 -28.29 16.18 33.15
N PHE A 363 -27.81 15.27 32.34
CA PHE A 363 -28.50 14.85 31.13
C PHE A 363 -29.34 13.56 31.34
N GLY A 364 -29.38 13.02 32.54
CA GLY A 364 -30.13 11.80 32.87
C GLY A 364 -29.69 10.57 32.06
N LEU A 365 -28.38 10.45 31.82
CA LEU A 365 -27.81 9.35 31.04
C LEU A 365 -27.67 8.10 31.86
N GLN A 366 -28.05 6.98 31.28
CA GLN A 366 -27.74 5.67 31.85
C GLN A 366 -26.31 5.26 31.45
N ALA A 367 -25.69 4.35 32.19
CA ALA A 367 -24.32 3.91 31.94
C ALA A 367 -24.15 3.26 30.56
N ASP A 368 -25.17 2.57 30.05
CA ASP A 368 -25.19 1.96 28.71
C ASP A 368 -25.36 2.96 27.54
N GLU A 369 -25.64 4.23 27.84
CA GLU A 369 -25.63 5.31 26.85
C GLU A 369 -24.26 6.02 26.76
N VAL A 370 -23.29 5.66 27.65
CA VAL A 370 -22.00 6.35 27.75
C VAL A 370 -20.86 5.44 27.27
N TYR A 371 -20.08 5.96 26.36
CA TYR A 371 -18.88 5.35 25.78
C TYR A 371 -17.65 6.18 26.15
N ALA A 372 -16.50 5.53 26.30
CA ALA A 372 -15.26 6.25 26.57
C ALA A 372 -14.05 5.53 25.97
N ASP A 373 -13.07 6.32 25.49
CA ASP A 373 -11.78 5.74 25.11
C ASP A 373 -11.06 5.20 26.35
N GLU A 374 -10.76 3.90 26.38
CA GLU A 374 -9.98 3.28 27.45
C GLU A 374 -8.45 3.36 27.21
N GLY A 375 -8.00 4.02 26.13
CA GLY A 375 -6.57 4.15 25.82
C GLY A 375 -5.83 5.04 26.84
N GLY A 376 -4.61 4.67 27.19
CA GLY A 376 -3.76 5.48 28.08
C GLY A 376 -4.42 5.85 29.42
N MET A 377 -4.75 7.14 29.60
CA MET A 377 -5.42 7.65 30.80
C MET A 377 -6.89 7.19 30.92
N GLY A 378 -7.50 6.75 29.85
CA GLY A 378 -8.90 6.30 29.86
C GLY A 378 -9.12 5.05 30.72
N LEU A 379 -8.17 4.11 30.73
CA LEU A 379 -8.33 2.86 31.49
C LEU A 379 -8.56 3.09 32.99
N PRO A 380 -7.71 3.80 33.73
CA PRO A 380 -7.97 4.06 35.16
C PRO A 380 -9.21 4.93 35.41
N MET A 381 -9.59 5.79 34.45
CA MET A 381 -10.81 6.60 34.54
C MET A 381 -12.07 5.74 34.39
N CYS A 382 -12.09 4.82 33.43
CA CYS A 382 -13.17 3.85 33.26
C CYS A 382 -13.31 2.93 34.49
N ASP A 383 -12.19 2.47 35.05
CA ASP A 383 -12.19 1.65 36.29
C ASP A 383 -12.76 2.44 37.46
N SER A 384 -12.45 3.74 37.57
CA SER A 384 -12.96 4.61 38.62
C SER A 384 -14.46 4.88 38.46
N LEU A 385 -14.96 5.03 37.22
CA LEU A 385 -16.39 5.16 36.94
C LEU A 385 -17.14 3.86 37.31
N MET A 386 -16.59 2.70 36.96
CA MET A 386 -17.16 1.40 37.34
C MET A 386 -17.19 1.24 38.86
N ALA A 387 -16.12 1.58 39.56
CA ALA A 387 -16.07 1.55 41.02
C ALA A 387 -17.08 2.51 41.67
N ALA A 388 -17.44 3.61 40.99
CA ALA A 388 -18.49 4.55 41.40
C ALA A 388 -19.91 4.09 41.03
N GLY A 389 -20.08 2.91 40.44
CA GLY A 389 -21.36 2.34 40.05
C GLY A 389 -21.83 2.65 38.64
N HIS A 390 -20.96 3.25 37.79
CA HIS A 390 -21.24 3.57 36.40
C HIS A 390 -20.44 2.64 35.47
N ASP A 391 -21.03 1.50 35.10
CA ASP A 391 -20.43 0.53 34.17
C ASP A 391 -20.68 0.96 32.73
N ILE A 392 -19.84 1.88 32.22
CA ILE A 392 -19.92 2.45 30.90
C ILE A 392 -19.26 1.57 29.84
N HIS A 393 -19.60 1.80 28.56
CA HIS A 393 -18.96 1.11 27.45
C HIS A 393 -17.53 1.59 27.21
N ARG A 394 -16.59 0.66 27.23
CA ARG A 394 -15.16 0.94 27.00
C ARG A 394 -14.79 0.72 25.54
N VAL A 395 -14.15 1.67 24.94
CA VAL A 395 -13.71 1.65 23.53
C VAL A 395 -12.19 1.74 23.49
N ASN A 396 -11.52 0.64 23.13
CA ASN A 396 -10.07 0.67 22.93
C ASN A 396 -9.74 1.08 21.50
N PHE A 397 -9.24 2.28 21.29
CA PHE A 397 -8.89 2.82 19.97
C PHE A 397 -7.81 2.02 19.25
N GLY A 398 -6.90 1.37 20.00
CA GLY A 398 -5.84 0.52 19.46
C GLY A 398 -6.28 -0.91 19.14
N ALA A 399 -7.46 -1.34 19.62
CA ALA A 399 -7.94 -2.70 19.46
C ALA A 399 -8.21 -3.07 17.99
N ARG A 400 -8.36 -4.38 17.77
CA ARG A 400 -8.79 -4.92 16.47
C ARG A 400 -10.15 -4.33 16.08
N PRO A 401 -10.32 -3.86 14.83
CA PRO A 401 -11.59 -3.34 14.35
C PRO A 401 -12.63 -4.47 14.26
N PHE A 402 -13.91 -4.15 14.30
CA PHE A 402 -14.97 -5.11 14.00
C PHE A 402 -14.98 -5.46 12.51
N ASP A 403 -14.79 -4.45 11.67
CA ASP A 403 -14.68 -4.60 10.23
C ASP A 403 -13.21 -4.71 9.82
N SER A 404 -12.86 -5.87 9.26
CA SER A 404 -11.48 -6.19 8.86
C SER A 404 -10.87 -5.25 7.82
N ARG A 405 -11.69 -4.38 7.18
CA ARG A 405 -11.26 -3.34 6.25
C ARG A 405 -10.43 -2.24 6.90
N TYR A 406 -10.57 -2.04 8.21
CA TYR A 406 -9.85 -1.01 8.96
C TYR A 406 -8.60 -1.56 9.64
N SER A 407 -7.66 -0.67 9.93
CA SER A 407 -6.40 -1.03 10.60
C SER A 407 -6.57 -1.24 12.11
N ASN A 408 -7.44 -0.45 12.73
CA ASN A 408 -7.77 -0.49 14.15
C ASN A 408 -9.15 0.15 14.41
N ARG A 409 -9.59 0.13 15.65
CA ARG A 409 -10.90 0.63 16.08
C ARG A 409 -11.05 2.14 15.87
N SER A 410 -10.01 2.93 16.13
CA SER A 410 -10.03 4.38 15.89
C SER A 410 -10.23 4.72 14.42
N ALA A 411 -9.56 3.99 13.50
CA ALA A 411 -9.75 4.17 12.07
C ALA A 411 -11.19 3.82 11.64
N GLU A 412 -11.73 2.71 12.15
CA GLU A 412 -13.11 2.31 11.89
C GLU A 412 -14.11 3.40 12.33
N MET A 413 -13.93 3.94 13.54
CA MET A 413 -14.77 5.00 14.09
C MET A 413 -14.72 6.27 13.23
N TRP A 414 -13.53 6.75 12.91
CA TRP A 414 -13.35 7.97 12.11
C TRP A 414 -13.92 7.84 10.71
N HIS A 415 -13.64 6.74 10.02
CA HIS A 415 -14.16 6.51 8.68
C HIS A 415 -15.67 6.27 8.65
N THR A 416 -16.24 5.66 9.71
CA THR A 416 -17.69 5.49 9.84
C THR A 416 -18.37 6.84 10.03
N ALA A 417 -17.88 7.66 10.95
CA ALA A 417 -18.42 9.02 11.16
C ALA A 417 -18.21 9.91 9.94
N SER A 418 -17.08 9.79 9.22
CA SER A 418 -16.83 10.49 7.97
C SER A 418 -17.92 10.21 6.91
N ARG A 419 -18.33 8.94 6.76
CA ARG A 419 -19.43 8.58 5.83
C ARG A 419 -20.75 9.20 6.23
N THR A 420 -21.08 9.24 7.53
CA THR A 420 -22.28 9.88 8.05
C THR A 420 -22.28 11.39 7.73
N ILE A 421 -21.12 12.06 7.87
CA ILE A 421 -20.93 13.47 7.52
C ILE A 421 -21.05 13.65 5.99
N GLN A 422 -20.43 12.82 5.20
CA GLN A 422 -20.48 12.86 3.73
C GLN A 422 -21.92 12.70 3.20
N LYS A 423 -22.69 11.81 3.80
CA LYS A 423 -24.12 11.62 3.49
C LYS A 423 -25.01 12.72 4.05
N ARG A 424 -24.48 13.61 4.86
CA ARG A 424 -25.22 14.69 5.55
C ARG A 424 -26.34 14.14 6.42
N GLU A 425 -26.06 13.11 7.19
CA GLU A 425 -27.02 12.43 8.07
C GLU A 425 -26.93 12.91 9.54
N VAL A 426 -25.99 13.80 9.85
CA VAL A 426 -25.73 14.30 11.21
C VAL A 426 -25.78 15.84 11.26
N ILE A 427 -26.26 16.37 12.39
CA ILE A 427 -26.18 17.79 12.73
C ILE A 427 -25.02 17.99 13.70
N LEU A 428 -23.99 18.70 13.26
CA LEU A 428 -22.77 18.96 14.02
C LEU A 428 -22.87 20.26 14.83
N PRO A 429 -22.15 20.39 15.96
CA PRO A 429 -22.04 21.66 16.69
C PRO A 429 -21.27 22.69 15.88
N ASP A 430 -21.63 23.95 16.01
CA ASP A 430 -20.90 25.08 15.42
C ASP A 430 -19.70 25.46 16.31
N ASP A 431 -18.60 24.69 16.17
CA ASP A 431 -17.35 24.90 16.90
C ASP A 431 -16.16 24.91 15.93
N PRO A 432 -15.50 26.08 15.74
CA PRO A 432 -14.38 26.17 14.78
C PRO A 432 -13.20 25.26 15.09
N THR A 433 -12.91 25.00 16.37
CA THR A 433 -11.81 24.12 16.77
C THR A 433 -12.13 22.66 16.42
N LEU A 434 -13.37 22.22 16.67
CA LEU A 434 -13.86 20.91 16.23
C LEU A 434 -13.75 20.76 14.71
N HIS A 435 -14.25 21.76 13.97
CA HIS A 435 -14.20 21.72 12.50
C HIS A 435 -12.78 21.63 11.97
N GLN A 436 -11.86 22.41 12.55
CA GLN A 436 -10.45 22.35 12.21
C GLN A 436 -9.85 20.96 12.51
N GLN A 437 -10.13 20.39 13.68
CA GLN A 437 -9.62 19.06 14.06
C GLN A 437 -10.15 17.97 13.11
N MET A 438 -11.42 18.03 12.71
CA MET A 438 -12.03 17.06 11.80
C MET A 438 -11.32 17.00 10.43
N VAL A 439 -10.85 18.14 9.90
CA VAL A 439 -10.22 18.23 8.58
C VAL A 439 -8.69 18.21 8.61
N THR A 440 -8.07 17.74 9.69
CA THR A 440 -6.61 17.70 9.82
C THR A 440 -6.01 16.31 9.70
N ARG A 441 -6.79 15.26 10.00
CA ARG A 441 -6.29 13.89 10.09
C ARG A 441 -6.29 13.20 8.74
N ARG A 442 -5.11 12.71 8.33
CA ARG A 442 -4.93 12.06 7.04
C ARG A 442 -5.37 10.60 7.08
N ALA A 443 -6.04 10.17 6.01
CA ALA A 443 -6.30 8.76 5.76
C ALA A 443 -5.01 8.07 5.28
N GLU A 444 -4.76 6.88 5.77
CA GLU A 444 -3.65 6.03 5.32
C GLU A 444 -4.20 4.67 4.90
N VAL A 445 -3.61 4.10 3.87
CA VAL A 445 -3.90 2.71 3.50
C VAL A 445 -2.71 1.86 3.89
N SER A 446 -2.95 0.85 4.73
CA SER A 446 -1.90 -0.08 5.14
C SER A 446 -1.43 -0.90 3.93
N ARG A 447 -0.26 -1.54 4.07
CA ARG A 447 0.29 -2.43 3.03
C ARG A 447 -0.62 -3.62 2.71
N THR A 448 -1.50 -3.99 3.61
CA THR A 448 -2.50 -5.06 3.44
C THR A 448 -3.81 -4.54 2.87
N GLY A 449 -3.87 -3.28 2.39
CA GLY A 449 -5.06 -2.66 1.83
C GLY A 449 -6.08 -2.18 2.87
N LYS A 450 -5.74 -2.21 4.17
CA LYS A 450 -6.65 -1.75 5.21
C LYS A 450 -6.62 -0.23 5.34
N LEU A 451 -7.79 0.36 5.52
CA LEU A 451 -7.94 1.78 5.85
C LEU A 451 -7.42 2.06 7.26
N GLY A 452 -6.54 3.00 7.36
CA GLY A 452 -5.96 3.50 8.58
C GLY A 452 -6.04 5.02 8.65
N MET A 453 -5.38 5.56 9.64
CA MET A 453 -5.22 6.99 9.83
C MET A 453 -3.80 7.32 10.22
N GLU A 454 -3.40 8.54 9.94
CA GLU A 454 -2.15 9.11 10.40
C GLU A 454 -2.02 8.99 11.92
N PRO A 455 -0.90 8.46 12.45
CA PRO A 455 -0.64 8.41 13.89
C PRO A 455 -0.59 9.82 14.52
N LYS A 456 -1.08 9.97 15.76
CA LYS A 456 -1.07 11.27 16.49
C LYS A 456 0.34 11.88 16.58
N ASP A 457 1.39 11.08 16.71
CA ASP A 457 2.78 11.57 16.74
C ASP A 457 3.19 12.26 15.42
N ARG A 458 2.70 11.76 14.30
CA ARG A 458 2.96 12.36 12.98
C ARG A 458 2.17 13.66 12.80
N MET A 459 0.95 13.75 13.32
CA MET A 459 0.20 15.01 13.40
C MET A 459 0.97 16.06 14.22
N LYS A 460 1.45 15.68 15.42
CA LYS A 460 2.27 16.56 16.27
C LYS A 460 3.56 17.02 15.56
N SER A 461 4.21 16.17 14.79
CA SER A 461 5.39 16.55 13.99
C SER A 461 5.08 17.57 12.87
N ARG A 462 3.82 17.68 12.43
CA ARG A 462 3.31 18.72 11.53
C ARG A 462 2.88 20.00 12.26
N GLY A 463 3.07 20.09 13.58
CA GLY A 463 2.65 21.24 14.39
C GLY A 463 1.16 21.28 14.70
N LEU A 464 0.47 20.13 14.63
CA LEU A 464 -0.95 20.03 14.95
C LEU A 464 -1.15 19.47 16.36
N ASP A 465 -2.15 19.98 17.04
CA ASP A 465 -2.59 19.48 18.35
C ASP A 465 -3.34 18.14 18.22
N SER A 466 -3.56 17.47 19.36
CA SER A 466 -4.42 16.29 19.44
C SER A 466 -5.85 16.62 19.02
N PRO A 467 -6.53 15.77 18.23
CA PRO A 467 -7.89 16.03 17.76
C PRO A 467 -8.97 15.60 18.77
N ASP A 468 -8.81 15.98 20.05
CA ASP A 468 -9.61 15.48 21.17
C ASP A 468 -11.12 15.75 21.00
N ARG A 469 -11.49 16.95 20.50
CA ARG A 469 -12.90 17.28 20.22
C ARG A 469 -13.45 16.42 19.09
N ALA A 470 -12.66 16.21 18.04
CA ALA A 470 -13.06 15.34 16.94
C ALA A 470 -13.16 13.89 17.39
N ASP A 471 -12.21 13.37 18.17
CA ASP A 471 -12.25 12.00 18.69
C ASP A 471 -13.54 11.76 19.51
N ALA A 472 -13.94 12.72 20.37
CA ALA A 472 -15.15 12.59 21.16
C ALA A 472 -16.44 12.72 20.32
N VAL A 473 -16.54 13.71 19.45
CA VAL A 473 -17.73 13.93 18.62
C VAL A 473 -17.91 12.79 17.60
N LEU A 474 -16.84 12.34 16.94
CA LEU A 474 -16.90 11.23 16.00
C LEU A 474 -17.18 9.90 16.72
N GLY A 475 -16.72 9.76 17.99
CA GLY A 475 -17.07 8.65 18.86
C GLY A 475 -18.57 8.57 19.13
N CYS A 476 -19.21 9.67 19.49
CA CYS A 476 -20.65 9.67 19.75
C CYS A 476 -21.49 9.49 18.46
N ILE A 477 -20.95 9.82 17.27
CA ILE A 477 -21.60 9.55 15.99
C ILE A 477 -21.50 8.06 15.61
N ALA A 478 -20.36 7.46 15.83
CA ALA A 478 -20.08 6.08 15.41
C ALA A 478 -20.55 5.01 16.38
N CYS A 479 -20.61 5.31 17.70
CA CYS A 479 -21.01 4.36 18.73
C CYS A 479 -22.53 4.30 18.98
N GLY A 480 -23.00 3.30 19.69
CA GLY A 480 -24.36 3.21 20.22
C GLY A 480 -25.46 3.10 19.17
N GLY A 481 -25.32 2.23 18.17
CA GLY A 481 -26.34 2.09 17.12
C GLY A 481 -26.43 3.30 16.23
N GLY A 482 -25.29 3.95 15.97
CA GLY A 482 -25.11 5.23 15.29
C GLY A 482 -26.03 5.55 14.13
N ILE A 483 -26.00 6.79 13.66
CA ILE A 483 -26.74 7.22 12.48
C ILE A 483 -26.28 6.34 11.32
N GLY A 484 -27.08 5.31 10.95
CA GLY A 484 -26.67 4.31 9.96
C GLY A 484 -26.40 2.89 10.51
N GLY A 485 -26.62 2.63 11.81
CA GLY A 485 -26.83 1.27 12.35
C GLY A 485 -25.62 0.33 12.43
N THR A 486 -24.40 0.81 12.67
CA THR A 486 -23.20 -0.03 12.49
C THR A 486 -22.65 -0.72 13.74
N TRP A 487 -22.92 -0.26 14.96
CA TRP A 487 -22.30 -0.84 16.16
C TRP A 487 -23.19 -1.77 17.01
N GLU A 488 -24.53 -1.66 16.91
CA GLU A 488 -25.47 -2.53 17.64
C GLU A 488 -26.04 -3.70 16.82
N GLN A 489 -25.93 -3.70 15.51
CA GLN A 489 -26.33 -4.85 14.69
C GLN A 489 -25.55 -6.13 15.03
N PHE A 490 -24.55 -6.00 15.91
CA PHE A 490 -23.64 -7.05 16.30
C PHE A 490 -23.78 -7.56 17.74
N LYS A 491 -24.76 -7.09 18.51
CA LYS A 491 -25.23 -7.88 19.66
C LYS A 491 -26.13 -8.98 19.11
N SER A 492 -25.68 -10.22 19.16
CA SER A 492 -26.50 -11.35 18.76
C SER A 492 -27.83 -11.32 19.51
N ARG A 493 -28.92 -11.75 18.87
CA ARG A 493 -30.24 -11.94 19.49
C ARG A 493 -30.24 -12.82 20.74
N ASP A 494 -29.13 -13.51 21.00
CA ASP A 494 -28.99 -14.51 22.07
C ASP A 494 -27.96 -14.11 23.16
N GLY A 495 -27.51 -12.85 23.20
CA GLY A 495 -26.60 -12.38 24.27
C GLY A 495 -25.15 -12.91 24.16
N VAL A 496 -24.81 -13.62 23.10
CA VAL A 496 -23.45 -14.13 22.85
C VAL A 496 -22.66 -13.04 22.10
N SER A 497 -21.47 -12.70 22.59
CA SER A 497 -20.61 -11.72 21.91
C SER A 497 -20.14 -12.28 20.57
N ILE A 498 -19.93 -11.41 19.57
CA ILE A 498 -19.40 -11.85 18.27
C ILE A 498 -18.02 -12.47 18.39
N SER A 499 -17.21 -12.06 19.35
CA SER A 499 -15.96 -12.74 19.70
C SER A 499 -16.21 -14.23 19.97
N GLU A 500 -17.22 -14.55 20.79
CA GLU A 500 -17.60 -15.93 21.10
C GLU A 500 -18.20 -16.67 19.89
N MET A 501 -18.90 -15.96 18.98
CA MET A 501 -19.38 -16.55 17.71
C MET A 501 -18.24 -16.83 16.74
N PHE A 502 -17.23 -15.96 16.64
CA PHE A 502 -16.03 -16.19 15.83
C PHE A 502 -15.14 -17.28 16.42
N ASP A 503 -14.94 -17.29 17.74
CA ASP A 503 -14.20 -18.35 18.42
C ASP A 503 -14.89 -19.71 18.24
N LYS A 504 -16.22 -19.73 18.27
CA LYS A 504 -17.02 -20.92 17.99
C LYS A 504 -16.97 -21.33 16.52
N ALA A 505 -17.09 -20.38 15.58
CA ALA A 505 -16.98 -20.65 14.15
C ALA A 505 -15.58 -21.12 13.75
N GLN A 506 -14.53 -20.59 14.41
CA GLN A 506 -13.16 -21.02 14.21
C GLN A 506 -12.92 -22.42 14.80
N ALA A 507 -13.49 -22.71 15.97
CA ALA A 507 -13.44 -24.04 16.59
C ALA A 507 -14.23 -25.09 15.78
N ASP A 508 -15.35 -24.70 15.17
CA ASP A 508 -16.13 -25.57 14.29
C ASP A 508 -15.42 -25.81 12.96
N TYR A 509 -14.76 -24.78 12.37
CA TYR A 509 -13.92 -24.91 11.19
C TYR A 509 -12.68 -25.79 11.43
N GLU A 510 -12.04 -25.67 12.59
CA GLU A 510 -10.91 -26.53 12.98
C GLU A 510 -11.35 -27.98 13.22
N LYS A 511 -12.59 -28.22 13.67
CA LYS A 511 -13.17 -29.57 13.80
C LYS A 511 -13.53 -30.19 12.45
N GLU A 512 -14.04 -29.40 11.50
CA GLU A 512 -14.37 -29.90 10.15
C GLU A 512 -13.15 -30.06 9.23
N SER A 513 -12.03 -29.38 9.54
CA SER A 513 -10.80 -29.44 8.73
C SER A 513 -9.82 -30.55 9.15
N LEU A 514 -10.10 -31.31 10.20
CA LEU A 514 -9.33 -32.48 10.56
C LEU A 514 -9.93 -33.72 9.85
N PRO A 515 -9.19 -34.39 8.94
CA PRO A 515 -9.65 -35.66 8.36
C PRO A 515 -9.75 -36.70 9.49
N GLU A 516 -10.90 -37.34 9.62
CA GLU A 516 -11.07 -38.54 10.43
C GLU A 516 -10.04 -39.59 9.99
N GLY A 517 -9.08 -39.87 10.85
CA GLY A 517 -8.19 -41.01 10.70
C GLY A 517 -6.71 -40.68 10.61
N MET A 518 -6.10 -40.29 11.72
CA MET A 518 -4.69 -40.62 12.01
C MET A 518 -4.44 -40.63 13.52
N PHE A 519 -5.01 -41.62 14.20
CA PHE A 519 -4.40 -42.16 15.41
C PHE A 519 -3.58 -43.37 14.97
N VAL A 520 -2.28 -43.20 14.81
CA VAL A 520 -1.31 -44.30 14.93
C VAL A 520 -0.28 -43.82 15.95
N GLY A 521 -0.28 -44.52 17.06
CA GLY A 521 0.64 -44.30 18.16
C GLY A 521 2.10 -44.62 17.82
N TYR A 522 2.96 -43.87 18.41
CA TYR A 522 4.08 -44.30 19.27
C TYR A 522 4.69 -43.06 19.85
#